data_56e462568be0abfb510e1aa95f429e00
#
_entry.id   56e462568be0abfb510e1aa95f429e00
#
_cell.length_a   1.000
_cell.length_b   1.000
_cell.length_c   1.000
_cell.angle_alpha   90.00
_cell.angle_beta   90.00
_cell.angle_gamma   90.00
#
_symmetry.space_group_name_H-M   'P 1'
#
loop_
_entity.id
_entity.type
_entity.pdbx_description
1 polymer ?
#
loop_
_entity_poly.entity_id
_entity_poly.type
_entity_poly.pdbx_seq_one_letter_code
_entity_poly.pdbx_strand_id
1 'polypeptide(L)' 'MLKKNYVRDGKNRIIGSVTSGYSDSSEVIRDEHEQILGRASERFNTVRDAHGTLISINSSDPGLLIRKK' A
#
# COMPACT_ATOMS: atom_id res chain seq x y z
N MET A 1 -2.68 -15.35 -7.63
CA MET A 1 -1.56 -15.61 -6.72
C MET A 1 -1.08 -14.32 -6.08
N LEU A 2 -0.92 -14.32 -4.76
CA LEU A 2 -0.46 -13.12 -4.06
C LEU A 2 1.03 -12.90 -4.26
N LYS A 3 1.40 -11.64 -4.46
CA LYS A 3 2.79 -11.21 -4.59
C LYS A 3 3.09 -10.17 -3.53
N LYS A 4 4.23 -10.32 -2.86
CA LYS A 4 4.67 -9.35 -1.87
C LYS A 4 5.94 -8.66 -2.37
N ASN A 5 5.89 -7.34 -2.45
CA ASN A 5 7.03 -6.53 -2.86
C ASN A 5 7.43 -5.62 -1.69
N TYR A 6 8.71 -5.61 -1.37
CA TYR A 6 9.22 -4.76 -0.30
C TYR A 6 9.52 -3.36 -0.84
N VAL A 7 9.23 -2.37 -0.01
CA VAL A 7 9.53 -0.97 -0.31
C VAL A 7 10.75 -0.58 0.52
N ARG A 8 11.75 0.01 -0.15
CA ARG A 8 13.00 0.43 0.50
C ARG A 8 13.16 1.94 0.40
N ASP A 9 13.83 2.51 1.39
CA ASP A 9 14.14 3.94 1.39
C ASP A 9 15.43 4.20 0.60
N GLY A 10 15.87 5.46 0.60
CA GLY A 10 17.09 5.85 -0.10
C GLY A 10 18.37 5.23 0.47
N LYS A 11 18.29 4.66 1.66
CA LYS A 11 19.41 3.96 2.30
C LYS A 11 19.29 2.45 2.18
N ASN A 12 18.40 1.99 1.31
CA ASN A 12 18.17 0.57 1.02
C ASN A 12 17.62 -0.22 2.21
N ARG A 13 16.96 0.47 3.16
CA ARG A 13 16.31 -0.20 4.29
C ARG A 13 14.85 -0.49 3.95
N ILE A 14 14.37 -1.65 4.37
CA ILE A 14 12.96 -2.00 4.15
C ILE A 14 12.09 -1.16 5.09
N ILE A 15 11.20 -0.35 4.51
CA ILE A 15 10.29 0.51 5.26
C ILE A 15 8.85 0.05 5.18
N GLY A 16 8.58 -0.95 4.36
CA GLY A 16 7.23 -1.49 4.24
C GLY A 16 7.15 -2.52 3.15
N SER A 17 5.94 -2.94 2.84
CA SER A 17 5.68 -3.90 1.76
C SER A 17 4.30 -3.66 1.16
N VAL A 18 4.15 -4.12 -0.08
CA VAL A 18 2.88 -4.06 -0.82
C VAL A 18 2.57 -5.48 -1.27
N THR A 19 1.41 -6.00 -0.89
CA THR A 19 0.93 -7.30 -1.33
C THR A 19 -0.14 -7.10 -2.39
N SER A 20 0.06 -7.70 -3.55
CA SER A 20 -0.86 -7.61 -4.69
C SER A 20 -1.30 -9.00 -5.13
N GLY A 21 -2.15 -9.05 -6.15
CA GLY A 21 -2.64 -10.32 -6.70
C GLY A 21 -4.01 -10.73 -6.16
N TYR A 22 -4.68 -9.85 -5.43
CA TYR A 22 -6.05 -10.10 -4.99
C TYR A 22 -7.02 -10.03 -6.17
N SER A 23 -8.09 -10.81 -6.10
CA SER A 23 -9.05 -10.92 -7.20
C SER A 23 -9.78 -9.60 -7.51
N ASP A 24 -9.84 -8.69 -6.56
CA ASP A 24 -10.51 -7.40 -6.72
C ASP A 24 -9.56 -6.28 -7.16
N SER A 25 -8.36 -6.63 -7.57
CA SER A 25 -7.31 -5.68 -8.01
C SER A 25 -6.87 -4.71 -6.91
N SER A 26 -7.05 -5.10 -5.66
CA SER A 26 -6.58 -4.28 -4.54
C SER A 26 -5.16 -4.68 -4.15
N GLU A 27 -4.50 -3.78 -3.41
CA GLU A 27 -3.18 -4.01 -2.86
C GLU A 27 -3.21 -3.66 -1.38
N VAL A 28 -2.55 -4.47 -0.55
CA VAL A 28 -2.47 -4.23 0.88
C VAL A 28 -1.08 -3.70 1.21
N ILE A 29 -1.02 -2.56 1.89
CA ILE A 29 0.23 -1.91 2.25
C ILE A 29 0.50 -2.13 3.74
N ARG A 30 1.71 -2.62 4.04
CA ARG A 30 2.15 -2.85 5.42
C ARG A 30 3.41 -2.06 5.69
N ASP A 31 3.64 -1.74 6.97
CA ASP A 31 4.87 -1.08 7.38
C ASP A 31 5.99 -2.11 7.63
N GLU A 32 7.11 -1.65 8.17
CA GLU A 32 8.26 -2.50 8.48
C GLU A 32 7.97 -3.51 9.59
N HIS A 33 6.93 -3.28 10.38
CA HIS A 33 6.49 -4.16 11.46
C HIS A 33 5.35 -5.08 11.03
N GLU A 34 5.05 -5.15 9.74
CA GLU A 34 3.97 -5.95 9.16
C GLU A 34 2.57 -5.48 9.56
N GLN A 35 2.44 -4.27 10.10
CA GLN A 35 1.13 -3.70 10.41
C GLN A 35 0.51 -3.12 9.13
N ILE A 36 -0.78 -3.35 8.95
CA ILE A 36 -1.48 -2.85 7.77
C ILE A 36 -1.65 -1.34 7.87
N LEU A 37 -1.07 -0.62 6.91
CA LEU A 37 -1.22 0.83 6.80
C LEU A 37 -2.47 1.21 6.03
N GLY A 38 -2.90 0.35 5.11
CA GLY A 38 -4.08 0.63 4.32
C GLY A 38 -4.12 -0.19 3.04
N ARG A 39 -4.93 0.24 2.10
CA ARG A 39 -5.14 -0.44 0.83
C ARG A 39 -5.18 0.54 -0.33
N ALA A 40 -4.65 0.10 -1.47
CA ALA A 40 -4.83 0.80 -2.73
C ALA A 40 -5.72 -0.04 -3.64
N SER A 41 -6.54 0.60 -4.44
CA SER A 41 -7.42 -0.08 -5.40
C SER A 41 -7.21 0.50 -6.79
N GLU A 42 -6.70 -0.31 -7.71
CA GLU A 42 -6.57 0.09 -9.10
C GLU A 42 -7.93 0.24 -9.76
N ARG A 43 -8.88 -0.57 -9.36
CA ARG A 43 -10.24 -0.56 -9.92
C ARG A 43 -10.93 0.78 -9.71
N PHE A 44 -10.77 1.34 -8.52
CA PHE A 44 -11.38 2.62 -8.17
C PHE A 44 -10.39 3.77 -8.17
N ASN A 45 -9.12 3.46 -8.44
CA ASN A 45 -8.04 4.43 -8.48
C ASN A 45 -7.96 5.25 -7.19
N THR A 46 -8.05 4.55 -6.05
CA THR A 46 -8.07 5.17 -4.73
C THR A 46 -7.08 4.53 -3.78
N VAL A 47 -6.69 5.29 -2.76
CA VAL A 47 -5.87 4.80 -1.65
C VAL A 47 -6.60 5.14 -0.35
N ARG A 48 -6.77 4.13 0.52
CA ARG A 48 -7.40 4.30 1.83
C ARG A 48 -6.47 3.79 2.92
N ASP A 49 -6.53 4.40 4.11
CA ASP A 49 -5.73 3.96 5.25
C ASP A 49 -6.41 2.77 5.95
N ALA A 50 -5.81 2.33 7.07
CA ALA A 50 -6.31 1.16 7.82
C ALA A 50 -7.68 1.41 8.45
N HIS A 51 -8.08 2.65 8.59
CA HIS A 51 -9.39 3.02 9.13
C HIS A 51 -10.43 3.23 8.03
N GLY A 52 -10.04 3.05 6.78
CA GLY A 52 -10.93 3.27 5.64
C GLY A 52 -11.01 4.71 5.18
N THR A 53 -10.21 5.60 5.77
CA THR A 53 -10.19 7.01 5.39
C THR A 53 -9.56 7.15 4.00
N LEU A 54 -10.22 7.88 3.13
CA LEU A 54 -9.75 8.11 1.76
C LEU A 54 -8.54 9.05 1.78
N ILE A 55 -7.39 8.54 1.32
CA ILE A 55 -6.15 9.31 1.26
C ILE A 55 -6.02 10.00 -0.10
N SER A 56 -6.40 9.30 -1.18
CA SER A 56 -6.24 9.82 -2.52
C SER A 56 -7.33 9.30 -3.44
N ILE A 57 -7.77 10.15 -4.35
CA ILE A 57 -8.66 9.76 -5.45
C ILE A 57 -7.92 10.04 -6.75
N ASN A 58 -8.28 9.31 -7.80
CA ASN A 58 -7.61 9.40 -9.10
C ASN A 58 -6.12 9.05 -9.05
N SER A 59 -5.73 8.25 -8.03
CA SER A 59 -4.37 7.77 -7.90
C SER A 59 -4.34 6.55 -7.00
N SER A 60 -3.81 5.44 -7.49
CA SER A 60 -3.65 4.21 -6.72
C SER A 60 -2.18 3.96 -6.41
N ASP A 61 -1.51 4.96 -5.82
CA ASP A 61 -0.10 4.86 -5.45
C ASP A 61 0.03 4.33 -4.02
N PRO A 62 0.35 3.03 -3.83
CA PRO A 62 0.51 2.46 -2.49
C PRO A 62 1.57 3.16 -1.65
N GLY A 63 2.54 3.79 -2.29
CA GLY A 63 3.59 4.50 -1.59
C GLY A 63 3.10 5.69 -0.79
N LEU A 64 1.91 6.21 -1.09
CA LEU A 64 1.36 7.34 -0.35
C LEU A 64 1.17 7.02 1.13
N LEU A 65 0.77 5.79 1.47
CA LEU A 65 0.57 5.38 2.86
C LEU A 65 1.90 5.27 3.60
N ILE A 66 2.94 4.82 2.92
CA ILE A 66 4.27 4.68 3.52
C ILE A 66 4.91 6.06 3.69
N ARG A 67 4.79 6.93 2.68
CA ARG A 67 5.36 8.28 2.74
C ARG A 67 4.70 9.15 3.80
N LYS A 68 3.45 8.87 4.12
CA LYS A 68 2.70 9.64 5.10
C LYS A 68 3.28 9.49 6.52
N LYS A 69 3.98 8.42 6.77
CA LYS A 69 4.68 8.24 8.03
C LYS A 69 5.88 9.16 8.10
#